data_5a827907b430d86f5e7b8e0d4624dc52
#
_entry.id   5a827907b430d86f5e7b8e0d4624dc52
#
_cell.length_a   1.000
_cell.length_b   1.000
_cell.length_c   1.000
_cell.angle_alpha   90.00
_cell.angle_beta   90.00
_cell.angle_gamma   90.00
#
_symmetry.space_group_name_H-M   'P 1'
#
loop_
_entity.id
_entity.type
_entity.pdbx_description
1 polymer ?
#
loop_
_entity_poly.entity_id
_entity_poly.type
_entity_poly.pdbx_seq_one_letter_code
_entity_poly.pdbx_strand_id
1 'polypeptide(L)'
;FTPMQVARGYAVMANGGFLVDPWFISKIENDQGGVIFEAKPKVACPECDIPVIYGDTQKSNVLENNDVEDVAISREQQNVSVPMPQLEQANQALVAKTGAQEYAPHVINTPLAFLIKSALNTNIFGEPGWQGTGRRAGRDLQRRDIGGKTGTTNSSKDAWFSGYGPGVVTSVWIGFDDHRRNLGHTT
;
A
#
# COMPACT_ATOMS: atom_id res chain seq x y z
N PHE A 1 -13.60 5.26 6.41
CA PHE A 1 -12.75 4.10 6.08
C PHE A 1 -12.77 3.11 7.23
N THR A 2 -12.79 1.82 6.90
CA THR A 2 -12.62 0.75 7.90
C THR A 2 -11.13 0.45 8.12
N PRO A 3 -10.73 -0.09 9.30
CA PRO A 3 -9.34 -0.52 9.52
C PRO A 3 -8.83 -1.48 8.43
N MET A 4 -9.70 -2.35 7.89
CA MET A 4 -9.38 -3.26 6.80
C MET A 4 -9.01 -2.52 5.50
N GLN A 5 -9.77 -1.49 5.13
CA GLN A 5 -9.47 -0.69 3.94
C GLN A 5 -8.14 0.07 4.09
N VAL A 6 -7.86 0.57 5.29
CA VAL A 6 -6.59 1.25 5.58
C VAL A 6 -5.43 0.26 5.54
N ALA A 7 -5.57 -0.92 6.16
CA ALA A 7 -4.55 -1.97 6.11
C ALA A 7 -4.27 -2.42 4.67
N ARG A 8 -5.32 -2.56 3.82
CA ARG A 8 -5.16 -2.88 2.40
C ARG A 8 -4.33 -1.82 1.66
N GLY A 9 -4.56 -0.52 1.94
CA GLY A 9 -3.75 0.56 1.37
C GLY A 9 -2.28 0.51 1.82
N TYR A 10 -2.02 0.24 3.10
CA TYR A 10 -0.67 0.05 3.61
C TYR A 10 0.03 -1.18 3.04
N ALA A 11 -0.72 -2.25 2.75
CA ALA A 11 -0.18 -3.44 2.08
C ALA A 11 0.39 -3.11 0.70
N VAL A 12 -0.26 -2.23 -0.07
CA VAL A 12 0.25 -1.76 -1.37
C VAL A 12 1.63 -1.12 -1.22
N MET A 13 1.81 -0.25 -0.23
CA MET A 13 3.10 0.42 0.01
C MET A 13 4.17 -0.56 0.50
N ALA A 14 3.78 -1.54 1.32
CA ALA A 14 4.69 -2.51 1.91
C ALA A 14 5.20 -3.54 0.92
N ASN A 15 4.39 -3.93 -0.07
CA ASN A 15 4.67 -5.02 -1.01
C ASN A 15 5.20 -4.58 -2.39
N GLY A 16 5.54 -3.30 -2.55
CA GLY A 16 6.13 -2.78 -3.80
C GLY A 16 5.12 -2.23 -4.80
N GLY A 17 3.88 -1.98 -4.38
CA GLY A 17 2.87 -1.32 -5.20
C GLY A 17 1.71 -2.19 -5.69
N PHE A 18 1.59 -3.42 -5.20
CA PHE A 18 0.58 -4.38 -5.62
C PHE A 18 -0.66 -4.32 -4.74
N LEU A 19 -1.84 -4.23 -5.35
CA LEU A 19 -3.12 -4.19 -4.66
C LEU A 19 -3.65 -5.60 -4.42
N VAL A 20 -3.40 -6.14 -3.24
CA VAL A 20 -3.91 -7.45 -2.81
C VAL A 20 -5.29 -7.32 -2.17
N ASP A 21 -6.12 -8.37 -2.30
CA ASP A 21 -7.43 -8.43 -1.68
C ASP A 21 -7.38 -9.16 -0.35
N PRO A 22 -8.07 -8.63 0.70
CA PRO A 22 -8.16 -9.32 1.98
C PRO A 22 -9.08 -10.53 1.86
N TRP A 23 -8.75 -11.60 2.56
CA TRP A 23 -9.55 -12.81 2.68
C TRP A 23 -9.48 -13.35 4.10
N PHE A 24 -10.52 -14.04 4.55
CA PHE A 24 -10.63 -14.52 5.94
C PHE A 24 -10.71 -16.04 6.02
N ILE A 25 -11.21 -16.69 4.98
CA ILE A 25 -11.40 -18.13 4.94
C ILE A 25 -10.42 -18.70 3.95
N SER A 26 -9.46 -19.49 4.42
CA SER A 26 -8.47 -20.16 3.57
C SER A 26 -9.05 -21.40 2.92
N LYS A 27 -9.83 -22.19 3.66
CA LYS A 27 -10.35 -23.47 3.19
C LYS A 27 -11.62 -23.83 3.94
N ILE A 28 -12.56 -24.47 3.25
CA ILE A 28 -13.74 -25.11 3.85
C ILE A 28 -13.74 -26.57 3.41
N GLU A 29 -13.85 -27.47 4.36
CA GLU A 29 -13.93 -28.91 4.14
C GLU A 29 -15.25 -29.47 4.65
N ASN A 30 -15.73 -30.54 4.04
CA ASN A 30 -16.85 -31.30 4.55
C ASN A 30 -16.40 -32.27 5.66
N ASP A 31 -17.36 -32.96 6.27
CA ASP A 31 -17.14 -33.96 7.32
C ASP A 31 -16.30 -35.18 6.89
N GLN A 32 -16.18 -35.41 5.58
CA GLN A 32 -15.38 -36.47 4.97
C GLN A 32 -13.98 -36.02 4.53
N GLY A 33 -13.61 -34.75 4.81
CA GLY A 33 -12.34 -34.16 4.41
C GLY A 33 -12.29 -33.69 2.95
N GLY A 34 -13.43 -33.70 2.24
CA GLY A 34 -13.52 -33.16 0.88
C GLY A 34 -13.51 -31.62 0.90
N VAL A 35 -12.65 -31.02 0.08
CA VAL A 35 -12.56 -29.55 -0.04
C VAL A 35 -13.77 -29.01 -0.77
N ILE A 36 -14.56 -28.17 -0.08
CA ILE A 36 -15.72 -27.47 -0.66
C ILE A 36 -15.30 -26.13 -1.24
N PHE A 37 -14.38 -25.45 -0.55
CA PHE A 37 -13.85 -24.13 -0.94
C PHE A 37 -12.38 -24.03 -0.56
N GLU A 38 -11.60 -23.41 -1.44
CA GLU A 38 -10.22 -23.01 -1.17
C GLU A 38 -9.99 -21.62 -1.73
N ALA A 39 -9.53 -20.71 -0.88
CA ALA A 39 -9.22 -19.35 -1.30
C ALA A 39 -8.03 -19.35 -2.27
N LYS A 40 -8.15 -18.59 -3.36
CA LYS A 40 -7.07 -18.35 -4.32
C LYS A 40 -6.76 -16.86 -4.36
N PRO A 41 -6.10 -16.32 -3.30
CA PRO A 41 -5.80 -14.91 -3.25
C PRO A 41 -4.82 -14.52 -4.36
N LYS A 42 -5.04 -13.33 -4.92
CA LYS A 42 -4.07 -12.72 -5.84
C LYS A 42 -2.80 -12.38 -5.06
N VAL A 43 -1.64 -12.72 -5.63
CA VAL A 43 -0.34 -12.49 -4.99
C VAL A 43 0.41 -11.35 -5.66
N ALA A 44 1.21 -10.62 -4.88
CA ALA A 44 2.16 -9.67 -5.42
C ALA A 44 3.30 -10.43 -6.13
N CYS A 45 3.65 -9.98 -7.33
CA CYS A 45 4.77 -10.54 -8.08
C CYS A 45 5.73 -9.42 -8.52
N PRO A 46 6.71 -9.04 -7.68
CA PRO A 46 7.67 -7.99 -8.04
C PRO A 46 8.54 -8.34 -9.25
N GLU A 47 8.71 -9.63 -9.55
CA GLU A 47 9.52 -10.15 -10.67
C GLU A 47 8.70 -10.29 -11.95
N CYS A 48 7.36 -10.20 -11.85
CA CYS A 48 6.50 -10.24 -13.02
C CYS A 48 6.45 -8.86 -13.69
N ASP A 49 6.55 -8.85 -15.04
CA ASP A 49 6.37 -7.61 -15.82
C ASP A 49 4.87 -7.26 -15.90
N ILE A 50 4.32 -6.81 -14.78
CA ILE A 50 2.93 -6.38 -14.66
C ILE A 50 2.88 -4.87 -14.87
N PRO A 51 2.15 -4.36 -15.88
CA PRO A 51 2.04 -2.92 -16.13
C PRO A 51 1.47 -2.19 -14.92
N VAL A 52 2.04 -1.04 -14.57
CA VAL A 52 1.50 -0.17 -13.53
C VAL A 52 0.25 0.52 -14.03
N ILE A 53 -0.82 0.43 -13.24
CA ILE A 53 -2.13 0.94 -13.65
C ILE A 53 -2.29 2.44 -13.34
N TYR A 54 -1.65 2.91 -12.27
CA TYR A 54 -1.68 4.31 -11.86
C TYR A 54 -0.25 4.83 -11.64
N GLY A 55 0.06 5.97 -12.22
CA GLY A 55 1.24 6.75 -11.89
C GLY A 55 2.47 6.54 -12.75
N ASP A 56 2.34 5.96 -13.95
CA ASP A 56 3.40 6.06 -14.94
C ASP A 56 2.88 6.14 -16.35
N THR A 57 2.94 7.32 -16.85
CA THR A 57 3.10 7.56 -18.25
C THR A 57 4.29 8.46 -18.42
N GLN A 58 5.46 7.94 -18.26
CA GLN A 58 6.60 8.41 -19.07
C GLN A 58 7.76 7.46 -18.83
N LYS A 59 7.97 6.51 -19.75
CA LYS A 59 9.33 6.15 -20.10
C LYS A 59 9.98 7.47 -20.50
N SER A 60 10.71 8.07 -19.60
CA SER A 60 11.68 9.07 -19.98
C SER A 60 12.68 8.35 -20.88
N ASN A 61 12.52 8.48 -22.19
CA ASN A 61 13.64 8.37 -23.08
C ASN A 61 14.59 9.49 -22.66
N VAL A 62 15.47 9.19 -21.73
CA VAL A 62 16.66 9.98 -21.52
C VAL A 62 17.51 9.70 -22.75
N LEU A 63 17.23 10.47 -23.81
CA LEU A 63 18.22 10.72 -24.84
C LEU A 63 19.31 11.54 -24.14
N GLU A 64 20.48 10.94 -24.01
CA GLU A 64 21.72 11.68 -23.85
C GLU A 64 21.81 12.69 -24.98
N ASN A 65 21.50 13.94 -24.70
CA ASN A 65 22.00 15.09 -25.46
C ASN A 65 22.12 16.25 -24.49
N ASN A 66 23.38 16.61 -24.27
CA ASN A 66 23.79 17.86 -23.67
C ASN A 66 23.28 18.98 -24.55
N ASP A 67 22.30 19.74 -24.09
CA ASP A 67 22.14 21.17 -24.40
C ASP A 67 21.07 21.73 -23.46
N VAL A 68 21.51 22.61 -22.60
CA VAL A 68 20.68 23.34 -21.63
C VAL A 68 20.06 24.52 -22.37
N GLU A 69 18.78 24.48 -22.69
CA GLU A 69 17.99 25.66 -22.94
C GLU A 69 16.61 25.56 -22.28
N ASP A 70 16.24 26.66 -21.63
CA ASP A 70 15.03 26.88 -20.85
C ASP A 70 13.75 26.46 -21.61
N VAL A 71 13.08 25.40 -21.18
CA VAL A 71 11.74 25.05 -21.67
C VAL A 71 10.71 25.23 -20.55
N ALA A 72 9.87 26.24 -20.73
CA ALA A 72 8.69 26.49 -19.94
C ALA A 72 7.79 25.26 -19.89
N ILE A 73 7.55 24.73 -18.69
CA ILE A 73 6.70 23.56 -18.45
C ILE A 73 5.23 23.98 -18.61
N SER A 74 4.64 23.68 -19.74
CA SER A 74 3.18 23.67 -19.90
C SER A 74 2.62 22.41 -19.25
N ARG A 75 1.97 22.57 -18.11
CA ARG A 75 1.20 21.51 -17.44
C ARG A 75 -0.10 21.27 -18.22
N GLU A 76 -0.10 20.36 -19.14
CA GLU A 76 -1.32 19.69 -19.58
C GLU A 76 -1.46 18.37 -18.81
N GLN A 77 -2.35 18.40 -17.82
CA GLN A 77 -2.79 17.21 -17.11
C GLN A 77 -3.68 16.36 -18.01
N GLN A 78 -3.13 15.39 -18.70
CA GLN A 78 -3.93 14.33 -19.28
C GLN A 78 -4.13 13.24 -18.22
N ASN A 79 -5.29 13.28 -17.55
CA ASN A 79 -5.81 12.16 -16.76
C ASN A 79 -6.12 11.00 -17.70
N VAL A 80 -5.17 10.10 -17.92
CA VAL A 80 -5.43 8.83 -18.58
C VAL A 80 -5.89 7.83 -17.52
N SER A 81 -7.20 7.83 -17.29
CA SER A 81 -7.85 6.71 -16.59
C SER A 81 -7.92 5.52 -17.55
N VAL A 82 -7.14 4.49 -17.30
CA VAL A 82 -7.27 3.22 -18.02
C VAL A 82 -8.61 2.59 -17.65
N PRO A 83 -9.50 2.31 -18.61
CA PRO A 83 -10.81 1.70 -18.32
C PRO A 83 -10.64 0.32 -17.65
N MET A 84 -11.45 0.03 -16.62
CA MET A 84 -11.45 -1.23 -15.89
C MET A 84 -11.44 -2.51 -16.76
N PRO A 85 -12.11 -2.56 -17.95
CA PRO A 85 -12.07 -3.72 -18.83
C PRO A 85 -10.68 -4.07 -19.37
N GLN A 86 -9.79 -3.08 -19.56
CA GLN A 86 -8.43 -3.33 -20.04
C GLN A 86 -7.54 -3.95 -18.96
N LEU A 87 -7.86 -3.71 -17.71
CA LEU A 87 -7.22 -4.30 -16.54
C LEU A 87 -7.49 -5.80 -16.45
N GLU A 88 -8.76 -6.18 -16.61
CA GLU A 88 -9.17 -7.59 -16.58
C GLU A 88 -8.55 -8.37 -17.74
N GLN A 89 -8.44 -7.76 -18.93
CA GLN A 89 -7.80 -8.38 -20.08
C GLN A 89 -6.28 -8.58 -19.89
N ALA A 90 -5.59 -7.62 -19.29
CA ALA A 90 -4.16 -7.75 -18.98
C ALA A 90 -3.92 -8.85 -17.94
N ASN A 91 -4.77 -8.93 -16.90
CA ASN A 91 -4.70 -10.00 -15.91
C ASN A 91 -5.02 -11.39 -16.50
N GLN A 92 -6.03 -11.48 -17.38
CA GLN A 92 -6.38 -12.74 -18.05
C GLN A 92 -5.24 -13.23 -18.97
N ALA A 93 -4.57 -12.32 -19.68
CA ALA A 93 -3.41 -12.68 -20.52
C ALA A 93 -2.21 -13.19 -19.69
N LEU A 94 -2.04 -12.67 -18.46
CA LEU A 94 -0.99 -13.09 -17.54
C LEU A 94 -1.29 -14.47 -16.92
N VAL A 95 -2.54 -14.70 -16.51
CA VAL A 95 -3.03 -16.01 -16.02
C VAL A 95 -2.86 -17.10 -17.07
N ALA A 96 -3.11 -16.78 -18.35
CA ALA A 96 -2.92 -17.71 -19.46
C ALA A 96 -1.44 -18.11 -19.67
N LYS A 97 -0.48 -17.25 -19.27
CA LYS A 97 0.96 -17.51 -19.38
C LYS A 97 1.55 -18.26 -18.18
N THR A 98 0.97 -18.14 -17.00
CA THR A 98 1.59 -18.56 -15.73
C THR A 98 0.86 -19.69 -15.01
N GLY A 99 -0.23 -20.21 -15.56
CA GLY A 99 -1.03 -21.26 -14.93
C GLY A 99 -2.09 -20.72 -13.98
N ALA A 100 -2.49 -21.49 -12.97
CA ALA A 100 -3.67 -21.19 -12.11
C ALA A 100 -3.48 -20.07 -11.08
N GLN A 101 -2.29 -19.44 -10.98
CA GLN A 101 -2.02 -18.37 -10.02
C GLN A 101 -2.40 -17.01 -10.60
N GLU A 102 -3.32 -16.30 -9.94
CA GLU A 102 -3.65 -14.91 -10.26
C GLU A 102 -2.71 -13.96 -9.54
N TYR A 103 -2.26 -12.92 -10.25
CA TYR A 103 -1.42 -11.87 -9.68
C TYR A 103 -2.22 -10.61 -9.36
N ALA A 104 -1.80 -9.93 -8.30
CA ALA A 104 -2.38 -8.68 -7.88
C ALA A 104 -2.02 -7.55 -8.87
N PRO A 105 -2.95 -6.64 -9.18
CA PRO A 105 -2.67 -5.51 -10.05
C PRO A 105 -1.60 -4.61 -9.42
N HIS A 106 -0.67 -4.12 -10.25
CA HIS A 106 0.38 -3.19 -9.86
C HIS A 106 -0.19 -1.76 -9.98
N VAL A 107 -0.51 -1.13 -8.85
CA VAL A 107 -1.24 0.15 -8.80
C VAL A 107 -0.35 1.36 -8.51
N ILE A 108 0.83 1.15 -7.97
CA ILE A 108 1.86 2.17 -7.73
C ILE A 108 3.19 1.59 -8.16
N ASN A 109 4.02 2.37 -8.88
CA ASN A 109 5.32 1.88 -9.30
C ASN A 109 6.24 1.59 -8.09
N THR A 110 7.11 0.62 -8.23
CA THR A 110 7.98 0.15 -7.15
C THR A 110 8.89 1.25 -6.57
N PRO A 111 9.48 2.16 -7.37
CA PRO A 111 10.23 3.28 -6.82
C PRO A 111 9.40 4.20 -5.93
N LEU A 112 8.17 4.53 -6.34
CA LEU A 112 7.28 5.37 -5.53
C LEU A 112 6.83 4.65 -4.26
N ALA A 113 6.49 3.36 -4.35
CA ALA A 113 6.18 2.54 -3.18
C ALA A 113 7.35 2.51 -2.19
N PHE A 114 8.59 2.40 -2.69
CA PHE A 114 9.80 2.46 -1.88
C PHE A 114 9.97 3.81 -1.19
N LEU A 115 9.77 4.93 -1.89
CA LEU A 115 9.87 6.27 -1.30
C LEU A 115 8.85 6.48 -0.18
N ILE A 116 7.60 6.07 -0.40
CA ILE A 116 6.54 6.15 0.64
C ILE A 116 6.91 5.26 1.83
N LYS A 117 7.37 4.05 1.58
CA LYS A 117 7.83 3.11 2.60
C LYS A 117 8.99 3.71 3.43
N SER A 118 9.95 4.35 2.78
CA SER A 118 11.05 5.06 3.44
C SER A 118 10.54 6.20 4.31
N ALA A 119 9.63 7.03 3.83
CA ALA A 119 9.03 8.12 4.61
C ALA A 119 8.25 7.60 5.84
N LEU A 120 7.56 6.47 5.72
CA LEU A 120 6.88 5.82 6.84
C LEU A 120 7.88 5.27 7.88
N ASN A 121 9.04 4.78 7.44
CA ASN A 121 10.12 4.36 8.32
C ASN A 121 10.70 5.56 9.07
N THR A 122 11.01 6.66 8.37
CA THR A 122 11.48 7.92 8.95
C THR A 122 10.50 8.47 10.00
N ASN A 123 9.18 8.32 9.79
CA ASN A 123 8.19 8.74 10.77
C ASN A 123 8.27 7.97 12.11
N ILE A 124 8.86 6.78 12.12
CA ILE A 124 9.10 6.00 13.34
C ILE A 124 10.45 6.35 13.96
N PHE A 125 11.52 6.43 13.15
CA PHE A 125 12.89 6.56 13.65
C PHE A 125 13.40 7.99 13.70
N GLY A 126 12.74 8.91 12.97
CA GLY A 126 13.19 10.29 12.84
C GLY A 126 14.40 10.44 11.94
N GLU A 127 14.91 11.66 11.88
CA GLU A 127 16.15 12.07 11.21
C GLU A 127 16.86 13.10 12.07
N PRO A 128 18.13 13.45 11.80
CA PRO A 128 18.81 14.50 12.53
C PRO A 128 18.01 15.80 12.57
N GLY A 129 17.66 16.25 13.76
CA GLY A 129 16.86 17.47 13.98
C GLY A 129 15.33 17.30 13.87
N TRP A 130 14.86 16.10 13.55
CA TRP A 130 13.42 15.84 13.45
C TRP A 130 13.01 14.51 14.09
N GLN A 131 11.93 14.50 14.83
CA GLN A 131 11.37 13.30 15.45
C GLN A 131 9.98 13.01 14.90
N GLY A 132 9.82 11.78 14.40
CA GLY A 132 8.52 11.32 13.91
C GLY A 132 7.51 11.02 15.03
N THR A 133 6.24 11.09 14.69
CA THR A 133 5.14 10.85 15.64
C THR A 133 5.01 9.39 16.06
N GLY A 134 5.59 8.46 15.28
CA GLY A 134 5.58 7.00 15.52
C GLY A 134 6.74 6.48 16.38
N ARG A 135 7.60 7.36 16.95
CA ARG A 135 8.84 6.98 17.67
C ARG A 135 8.65 5.91 18.76
N ARG A 136 7.45 5.87 19.38
CA ARG A 136 7.15 4.88 20.41
C ARG A 136 7.21 3.46 19.86
N ALA A 137 6.68 3.22 18.65
CA ALA A 137 6.75 1.92 18.00
C ALA A 137 8.20 1.47 17.78
N GLY A 138 9.09 2.37 17.31
CA GLY A 138 10.51 2.05 17.13
C GLY A 138 11.23 1.69 18.42
N ARG A 139 10.94 2.44 19.51
CA ARG A 139 11.51 2.20 20.83
C ARG A 139 11.01 0.88 21.44
N ASP A 140 9.71 0.62 21.38
CA ASP A 140 9.09 -0.51 22.08
C ASP A 140 9.33 -1.83 21.31
N LEU A 141 9.35 -1.80 19.98
CA LEU A 141 9.59 -2.98 19.15
C LEU A 141 11.07 -3.27 18.89
N GLN A 142 11.95 -2.31 19.06
CA GLN A 142 13.40 -2.42 18.84
C GLN A 142 13.79 -2.99 17.46
N ARG A 143 12.99 -2.71 16.43
CA ARG A 143 13.17 -3.17 15.05
C ARG A 143 13.36 -1.97 14.12
N ARG A 144 14.25 -2.08 13.13
CA ARG A 144 14.52 -1.04 12.11
C ARG A 144 13.76 -1.22 10.79
N ASP A 145 13.19 -2.39 10.57
CA ASP A 145 12.53 -2.82 9.35
C ASP A 145 10.99 -2.58 9.36
N ILE A 146 10.55 -1.64 10.18
CA ILE A 146 9.15 -1.24 10.32
C ILE A 146 8.93 0.18 9.84
N GLY A 147 7.71 0.47 9.43
CA GLY A 147 7.27 1.82 9.10
C GLY A 147 5.81 2.01 9.49
N GLY A 148 5.40 3.24 9.68
CA GLY A 148 4.01 3.52 10.04
C GLY A 148 3.73 4.99 10.28
N LYS A 149 2.43 5.27 10.47
CA LYS A 149 1.92 6.61 10.70
C LYS A 149 0.83 6.60 11.78
N THR A 150 0.92 7.55 12.69
CA THR A 150 -0.15 7.87 13.61
C THR A 150 -1.18 8.77 12.95
N GLY A 151 -2.43 8.65 13.35
CA GLY A 151 -3.52 9.56 12.98
C GLY A 151 -4.29 9.97 14.23
N THR A 152 -4.63 11.24 14.34
CA THR A 152 -5.51 11.75 15.41
C THR A 152 -6.44 12.74 14.76
N THR A 153 -7.75 12.57 14.98
CA THR A 153 -8.76 13.50 14.48
C THR A 153 -8.83 14.75 15.36
N ASN A 154 -9.45 15.79 14.83
CA ASN A 154 -9.70 17.04 15.57
C ASN A 154 -10.44 16.73 16.88
N SER A 155 -10.01 17.38 17.94
CA SER A 155 -10.55 17.18 19.31
C SER A 155 -10.33 15.77 19.87
N SER A 156 -9.32 15.02 19.35
CA SER A 156 -8.96 13.68 19.85
C SER A 156 -10.15 12.71 19.93
N LYS A 157 -11.03 12.71 18.95
CA LYS A 157 -12.19 11.80 18.91
C LYS A 157 -11.78 10.40 18.51
N ASP A 158 -10.79 10.31 17.61
CA ASP A 158 -10.24 9.05 17.10
C ASP A 158 -8.73 9.09 17.14
N ALA A 159 -8.13 7.97 17.44
CA ALA A 159 -6.71 7.74 17.29
C ALA A 159 -6.47 6.51 16.40
N TRP A 160 -5.53 6.65 15.48
CA TRP A 160 -5.13 5.64 14.53
C TRP A 160 -3.65 5.38 14.62
N PHE A 161 -3.28 4.14 14.42
CA PHE A 161 -1.94 3.77 14.00
C PHE A 161 -2.04 2.76 12.88
N SER A 162 -1.34 3.01 11.80
CA SER A 162 -1.23 2.05 10.70
C SER A 162 0.24 1.92 10.32
N GLY A 163 0.68 0.68 10.10
CA GLY A 163 2.07 0.41 9.82
C GLY A 163 2.29 -0.96 9.23
N TYR A 164 3.54 -1.24 8.92
CA TYR A 164 3.99 -2.50 8.36
C TYR A 164 5.30 -2.96 9.02
N GLY A 165 5.52 -4.25 8.97
CA GLY A 165 6.78 -4.93 9.23
C GLY A 165 6.94 -6.07 8.24
N PRO A 166 8.05 -6.84 8.30
CA PRO A 166 8.21 -8.02 7.46
C PRO A 166 7.04 -9.01 7.65
N GLY A 167 6.34 -9.28 6.54
CA GLY A 167 5.23 -10.23 6.50
C GLY A 167 3.95 -9.79 7.21
N VAL A 168 3.84 -8.53 7.68
CA VAL A 168 2.65 -8.06 8.39
C VAL A 168 2.34 -6.60 8.08
N VAL A 169 1.06 -6.31 7.93
CA VAL A 169 0.51 -4.96 7.93
C VAL A 169 -0.54 -4.87 9.02
N THR A 170 -0.55 -3.77 9.74
CA THR A 170 -1.49 -3.53 10.83
C THR A 170 -2.17 -2.18 10.67
N SER A 171 -3.44 -2.12 11.08
CA SER A 171 -4.16 -0.87 11.25
C SER A 171 -5.01 -0.99 12.50
N VAL A 172 -4.83 -0.05 13.41
CA VAL A 172 -5.54 0.00 14.69
C VAL A 172 -6.27 1.32 14.81
N TRP A 173 -7.50 1.24 15.22
CA TRP A 173 -8.36 2.39 15.53
C TRP A 173 -8.83 2.32 16.97
N ILE A 174 -8.84 3.47 17.60
CA ILE A 174 -9.43 3.68 18.93
C ILE A 174 -10.34 4.89 18.85
N GLY A 175 -11.57 4.75 19.29
CA GLY A 175 -12.57 5.81 19.27
C GLY A 175 -13.85 5.40 19.98
N PHE A 176 -14.82 6.30 19.97
CA PHE A 176 -16.19 6.01 20.41
C PHE A 176 -17.12 6.07 19.22
N ASP A 177 -18.14 5.22 19.19
CA ASP A 177 -19.20 5.27 18.16
C ASP A 177 -19.98 6.59 18.24
N ASP A 178 -20.10 7.18 19.44
CA ASP A 178 -20.64 8.52 19.63
C ASP A 178 -19.55 9.59 19.45
N HIS A 179 -19.52 10.25 18.30
CA HIS A 179 -18.58 11.32 17.98
C HIS A 179 -18.68 12.58 18.85
N ARG A 180 -19.64 12.67 19.78
CA ARG A 180 -19.68 13.74 20.80
C ARG A 180 -18.65 13.50 21.89
N ARG A 181 -18.21 12.27 22.10
CA ARG A 181 -17.19 11.88 23.06
C ARG A 181 -15.79 12.03 22.45
N ASN A 182 -14.82 12.39 23.28
CA ASN A 182 -13.42 12.42 22.91
C ASN A 182 -12.60 11.45 23.77
N LEU A 183 -11.41 11.11 23.31
CA LEU A 183 -10.47 10.22 24.00
C LEU A 183 -9.70 10.94 25.13
N GLY A 184 -9.89 12.24 25.29
CA GLY A 184 -9.11 13.07 26.21
C GLY A 184 -7.79 13.55 25.59
N HIS A 185 -7.00 14.24 26.38
CA HIS A 185 -5.66 14.64 25.99
C HIS A 185 -4.65 13.63 26.53
N THR A 186 -3.79 13.12 25.66
CA THR A 186 -2.60 12.39 26.09
C THR A 186 -1.56 13.42 26.51
N THR A 187 -1.19 13.42 27.76
CA THR A 187 -0.04 14.18 28.29
C THR A 187 1.26 13.51 27.90
#